data_3dfbc1dbb0cd9ce80132f77580e1118a
#
_entry.id   3dfbc1dbb0cd9ce80132f77580e1118a
#
_cell.length_a   1.000
_cell.length_b   1.000
_cell.length_c   1.000
_cell.angle_alpha   90.00
_cell.angle_beta   90.00
_cell.angle_gamma   90.00
#
_symmetry.space_group_name_H-M   'P 1'
#
loop_
_entity.id
_entity.type
_entity.pdbx_description
1 polymer ?
#
loop_
_entity_poly.entity_id
_entity_poly.type
_entity_poly.pdbx_seq_one_letter_code
_entity_poly.pdbx_strand_id
1 'polypeptide(L)'
;MRVVVTRADVAARVAALGHEAVLCELIRIEPLGDEPVDASEYDWLVVTSANGAQELGRRGVTANRIAAIGPATAAALREHGLEVDLVPATHTQEGLRDELSGRMLLAAAEGARRDVLDADFVALYRTVELPQEPDGEVALLMSGSAARALHTRIPVIAIGPQTADEARAAGLEVVAVAREHTVDGLLDALASLA
;
A
#
# COMPACT_ATOMS: atom_id res chain seq x y z
N MET A 1 5.41 2.14 26.09
CA MET A 1 6.13 1.15 25.24
C MET A 1 6.88 1.89 24.14
N ARG A 2 8.01 1.31 23.68
CA ARG A 2 8.72 1.73 22.47
C ARG A 2 8.12 0.97 21.27
N VAL A 3 7.47 1.71 20.38
CA VAL A 3 6.69 1.15 19.27
C VAL A 3 7.39 1.50 17.96
N VAL A 4 7.85 0.48 17.25
CA VAL A 4 8.46 0.63 15.92
C VAL A 4 7.36 0.87 14.89
N VAL A 5 7.49 1.93 14.12
CA VAL A 5 6.55 2.33 13.06
C VAL A 5 7.29 2.63 11.76
N THR A 6 6.61 2.43 10.65
CA THR A 6 7.23 2.54 9.32
C THR A 6 6.91 3.86 8.60
N ARG A 7 6.07 4.72 9.22
CA ARG A 7 5.63 5.98 8.64
C ARG A 7 5.57 7.09 9.69
N ALA A 8 5.95 8.29 9.30
CA ALA A 8 6.00 9.45 10.20
C ALA A 8 4.62 9.90 10.71
N ASP A 9 3.57 9.80 9.88
CA ASP A 9 2.20 10.11 10.29
C ASP A 9 1.67 9.15 11.36
N VAL A 10 2.04 7.87 11.27
CA VAL A 10 1.73 6.86 12.30
C VAL A 10 2.55 7.11 13.57
N ALA A 11 3.81 7.53 13.44
CA ALA A 11 4.65 7.87 14.59
C ALA A 11 4.02 8.99 15.45
N ALA A 12 3.50 10.05 14.84
CA ALA A 12 2.83 11.13 15.54
C ALA A 12 1.58 10.64 16.31
N ARG A 13 0.83 9.70 15.73
CA ARG A 13 -0.37 9.13 16.36
C ARG A 13 -0.03 8.19 17.52
N VAL A 14 1.02 7.37 17.37
CA VAL A 14 1.55 6.50 18.44
C VAL A 14 2.03 7.36 19.61
N ALA A 15 2.72 8.47 19.34
CA ALA A 15 3.15 9.41 20.39
C ALA A 15 1.95 10.07 21.10
N ALA A 16 0.88 10.39 20.37
CA ALA A 16 -0.36 10.94 20.97
C ALA A 16 -1.06 9.94 21.92
N LEU A 17 -0.82 8.63 21.75
CA LEU A 17 -1.29 7.57 22.66
C LEU A 17 -0.38 7.36 23.89
N GLY A 18 0.67 8.19 24.05
CA GLY A 18 1.59 8.12 25.19
C GLY A 18 2.70 7.05 25.04
N HIS A 19 2.96 6.58 23.82
CA HIS A 19 4.05 5.66 23.54
C HIS A 19 5.25 6.38 22.90
N GLU A 20 6.45 5.83 23.05
CA GLU A 20 7.64 6.27 22.33
C GLU A 20 7.64 5.65 20.91
N ALA A 21 7.50 6.48 19.88
CA ALA A 21 7.54 6.02 18.50
C ALA A 21 8.97 5.97 17.97
N VAL A 22 9.38 4.79 17.47
CA VAL A 22 10.66 4.58 16.79
C VAL A 22 10.39 4.47 15.29
N LEU A 23 10.67 5.55 14.55
CA LEU A 23 10.49 5.54 13.10
C LEU A 23 11.59 4.69 12.44
N CYS A 24 11.18 3.69 11.68
CA CYS A 24 12.05 2.77 10.96
C CYS A 24 11.53 2.58 9.53
N GLU A 25 12.21 3.17 8.56
CA GLU A 25 11.86 2.97 7.14
C GLU A 25 12.28 1.57 6.70
N LEU A 26 11.30 0.71 6.45
CA LEU A 26 11.51 -0.66 5.99
C LEU A 26 11.35 -0.81 4.48
N ILE A 27 10.74 0.16 3.83
CA ILE A 27 10.58 0.19 2.38
C ILE A 27 10.80 1.60 1.85
N ARG A 28 11.28 1.67 0.61
CA ARG A 28 11.33 2.91 -0.16
C ARG A 28 10.59 2.72 -1.46
N ILE A 29 9.79 3.72 -1.83
CA ILE A 29 9.18 3.79 -3.16
C ILE A 29 10.15 4.53 -4.07
N GLU A 30 10.60 3.86 -5.13
CA GLU A 30 11.46 4.45 -6.14
C GLU A 30 10.69 4.63 -7.46
N PRO A 31 10.51 5.87 -7.94
CA PRO A 31 9.89 6.13 -9.22
C PRO A 31 10.61 5.44 -10.38
N LEU A 32 9.86 4.98 -11.38
CA LEU A 32 10.39 4.39 -12.61
C LEU A 32 10.04 5.26 -13.81
N GLY A 33 10.92 6.22 -14.12
CA GLY A 33 10.76 7.16 -15.22
C GLY A 33 9.98 8.43 -14.83
N ASP A 34 10.04 9.41 -15.72
CA ASP A 34 9.48 10.76 -15.55
C ASP A 34 8.50 11.12 -16.67
N GLU A 35 8.44 10.31 -17.73
CA GLU A 35 7.58 10.57 -18.88
C GLU A 35 6.10 10.48 -18.50
N PRO A 36 5.24 11.35 -19.03
CA PRO A 36 3.80 11.25 -18.86
C PRO A 36 3.28 9.89 -19.31
N VAL A 37 2.24 9.41 -18.66
CA VAL A 37 1.56 8.17 -19.03
C VAL A 37 0.45 8.49 -20.01
N ASP A 38 0.56 7.99 -21.23
CA ASP A 38 -0.49 8.12 -22.25
C ASP A 38 -1.32 6.83 -22.31
N ALA A 39 -2.56 6.92 -21.81
CA ALA A 39 -3.55 5.85 -21.86
C ALA A 39 -4.73 6.21 -22.80
N SER A 40 -4.55 7.14 -23.73
CA SER A 40 -5.61 7.61 -24.64
C SER A 40 -6.12 6.53 -25.61
N GLU A 41 -5.30 5.52 -25.92
CA GLU A 41 -5.69 4.39 -26.77
C GLU A 41 -6.40 3.26 -26.00
N TYR A 42 -6.52 3.38 -24.66
CA TYR A 42 -7.17 2.41 -23.79
C TYR A 42 -8.56 2.89 -23.38
N ASP A 43 -9.48 1.95 -23.19
CA ASP A 43 -10.77 2.24 -22.60
C ASP A 43 -10.65 2.61 -21.12
N TRP A 44 -9.67 2.00 -20.44
CA TRP A 44 -9.44 2.19 -19.02
C TRP A 44 -7.96 2.30 -18.66
N LEU A 45 -7.63 3.27 -17.82
CA LEU A 45 -6.43 3.27 -16.99
C LEU A 45 -6.77 2.67 -15.63
N VAL A 46 -6.12 1.58 -15.26
CA VAL A 46 -6.37 0.86 -14.00
C VAL A 46 -5.26 1.16 -13.01
N VAL A 47 -5.61 1.68 -11.83
CA VAL A 47 -4.67 2.08 -10.78
C VAL A 47 -4.93 1.26 -9.52
N THR A 48 -3.92 0.53 -9.05
CA THR A 48 -4.08 -0.45 -7.97
C THR A 48 -3.42 -0.04 -6.64
N SER A 49 -2.94 1.21 -6.52
CA SER A 49 -2.35 1.69 -5.27
C SER A 49 -2.33 3.21 -5.17
N ALA A 50 -2.33 3.74 -3.95
CA ALA A 50 -2.15 5.16 -3.70
C ALA A 50 -0.77 5.67 -4.19
N ASN A 51 0.30 4.86 -4.07
CA ASN A 51 1.61 5.22 -4.63
C ASN A 51 1.57 5.35 -6.15
N GLY A 52 0.83 4.48 -6.84
CA GLY A 52 0.60 4.60 -8.28
C GLY A 52 -0.15 5.89 -8.63
N ALA A 53 -1.14 6.27 -7.85
CA ALA A 53 -1.86 7.53 -8.01
C ALA A 53 -0.94 8.74 -7.85
N GLN A 54 -0.07 8.75 -6.85
CA GLN A 54 0.94 9.80 -6.63
C GLN A 54 1.91 9.92 -7.81
N GLU A 55 2.40 8.79 -8.35
CA GLU A 55 3.28 8.77 -9.49
C GLU A 55 2.61 9.28 -10.77
N LEU A 56 1.34 8.94 -11.00
CA LEU A 56 0.56 9.51 -12.11
C LEU A 56 0.37 11.01 -11.96
N GLY A 57 0.08 11.49 -10.74
CA GLY A 57 0.00 12.91 -10.44
C GLY A 57 1.31 13.65 -10.67
N ARG A 58 2.45 13.04 -10.31
CA ARG A 58 3.79 13.61 -10.53
C ARG A 58 4.16 13.67 -12.02
N ARG A 59 3.90 12.61 -12.78
CA ARG A 59 4.30 12.46 -14.19
C ARG A 59 3.35 13.15 -15.16
N GLY A 60 2.10 13.31 -14.78
CA GLY A 60 1.00 13.63 -15.66
C GLY A 60 0.47 12.41 -16.41
N VAL A 61 -0.82 12.43 -16.72
CA VAL A 61 -1.50 11.32 -17.38
C VAL A 61 -2.57 11.83 -18.34
N THR A 62 -2.73 11.12 -19.46
CA THR A 62 -3.88 11.26 -20.36
C THR A 62 -4.63 9.93 -20.37
N ALA A 63 -5.90 9.94 -20.02
CA ALA A 63 -6.73 8.74 -19.99
C ALA A 63 -8.20 9.08 -20.33
N ASN A 64 -8.90 8.14 -20.95
CA ASN A 64 -10.33 8.28 -21.24
C ASN A 64 -11.19 8.05 -19.99
N ARG A 65 -10.90 6.99 -19.25
CA ARG A 65 -11.54 6.64 -17.98
C ARG A 65 -10.51 6.05 -17.02
N ILE A 66 -10.70 6.29 -15.72
CA ILE A 66 -9.81 5.80 -14.67
C ILE A 66 -10.59 4.90 -13.70
N ALA A 67 -10.07 3.69 -13.49
CA ALA A 67 -10.56 2.77 -12.48
C ALA A 67 -9.53 2.66 -11.34
N ALA A 68 -9.99 2.85 -10.10
CA ALA A 68 -9.18 2.69 -8.90
C ALA A 68 -9.57 1.40 -8.16
N ILE A 69 -8.61 0.64 -7.68
CA ILE A 69 -8.87 -0.63 -6.98
C ILE A 69 -9.70 -0.46 -5.70
N GLY A 70 -9.66 0.71 -5.08
CA GLY A 70 -10.39 0.96 -3.85
C GLY A 70 -10.40 2.44 -3.45
N PRO A 71 -11.14 2.78 -2.37
CA PRO A 71 -11.38 4.17 -1.96
C PRO A 71 -10.11 4.98 -1.67
N ALA A 72 -9.10 4.37 -1.04
CA ALA A 72 -7.84 5.07 -0.73
C ALA A 72 -7.08 5.46 -2.01
N THR A 73 -7.06 4.59 -3.03
CA THR A 73 -6.46 4.87 -4.34
C THR A 73 -7.25 5.95 -5.07
N ALA A 74 -8.59 5.87 -5.01
CA ALA A 74 -9.47 6.87 -5.61
C ALA A 74 -9.29 8.26 -4.96
N ALA A 75 -9.14 8.32 -3.64
CA ALA A 75 -8.86 9.57 -2.93
C ALA A 75 -7.53 10.17 -3.39
N ALA A 76 -6.45 9.36 -3.43
CA ALA A 76 -5.15 9.81 -3.89
C ALA A 76 -5.16 10.32 -5.35
N LEU A 77 -5.90 9.67 -6.26
CA LEU A 77 -6.07 10.16 -7.64
C LEU A 77 -6.74 11.53 -7.67
N ARG A 78 -7.82 11.72 -6.89
CA ARG A 78 -8.57 12.99 -6.81
C ARG A 78 -7.74 14.13 -6.21
N GLU A 79 -6.85 13.84 -5.26
CA GLU A 79 -5.90 14.83 -4.70
C GLU A 79 -4.98 15.41 -5.79
N HIS A 80 -4.72 14.65 -6.86
CA HIS A 80 -3.97 15.09 -8.03
C HIS A 80 -4.85 15.60 -9.18
N GLY A 81 -6.14 15.84 -8.94
CA GLY A 81 -7.07 16.38 -9.93
C GLY A 81 -7.52 15.35 -10.99
N LEU A 82 -7.31 14.06 -10.74
CA LEU A 82 -7.71 12.99 -11.65
C LEU A 82 -9.10 12.47 -11.25
N GLU A 83 -10.06 12.50 -12.18
CA GLU A 83 -11.38 11.95 -11.95
C GLU A 83 -11.33 10.42 -11.97
N VAL A 84 -12.10 9.79 -11.10
CA VAL A 84 -12.19 8.33 -10.98
C VAL A 84 -13.60 7.91 -11.36
N ASP A 85 -13.69 7.15 -12.46
CA ASP A 85 -14.96 6.71 -13.05
C ASP A 85 -15.49 5.44 -12.40
N LEU A 86 -14.60 4.58 -11.86
CA LEU A 86 -15.00 3.32 -11.26
C LEU A 86 -14.11 2.97 -10.04
N VAL A 87 -14.79 2.54 -8.98
CA VAL A 87 -14.20 1.82 -7.85
C VAL A 87 -15.05 0.56 -7.66
N PRO A 88 -14.49 -0.65 -7.79
CA PRO A 88 -15.28 -1.88 -7.75
C PRO A 88 -15.87 -2.12 -6.36
N ALA A 89 -16.99 -2.84 -6.30
CA ALA A 89 -17.61 -3.23 -5.03
C ALA A 89 -16.68 -4.11 -4.18
N THR A 90 -15.92 -4.98 -4.83
CA THR A 90 -14.85 -5.76 -4.19
C THR A 90 -13.50 -5.14 -4.54
N HIS A 91 -12.81 -4.57 -3.54
CA HIS A 91 -11.56 -3.81 -3.71
C HIS A 91 -10.35 -4.72 -3.98
N THR A 92 -10.43 -5.50 -5.05
CA THR A 92 -9.38 -6.42 -5.52
C THR A 92 -9.24 -6.32 -7.04
N GLN A 93 -8.17 -6.91 -7.60
CA GLN A 93 -8.02 -6.99 -9.05
C GLN A 93 -9.12 -7.86 -9.69
N GLU A 94 -9.58 -8.90 -8.98
CA GLU A 94 -10.71 -9.72 -9.40
C GLU A 94 -12.00 -8.89 -9.50
N GLY A 95 -12.27 -8.02 -8.52
CA GLY A 95 -13.40 -7.09 -8.57
C GLY A 95 -13.32 -6.14 -9.76
N LEU A 96 -12.13 -5.61 -10.06
CA LEU A 96 -11.91 -4.80 -11.26
C LEU A 96 -12.18 -5.60 -12.55
N ARG A 97 -11.65 -6.82 -12.64
CA ARG A 97 -11.88 -7.71 -13.80
C ARG A 97 -13.37 -7.96 -14.04
N ASP A 98 -14.15 -8.15 -12.99
CA ASP A 98 -15.55 -8.51 -13.08
C ASP A 98 -16.44 -7.29 -13.49
N GLU A 99 -15.94 -6.07 -13.29
CA GLU A 99 -16.68 -4.83 -13.61
C GLU A 99 -16.15 -4.07 -14.83
N LEU A 100 -14.91 -4.36 -15.29
CA LEU A 100 -14.29 -3.69 -16.44
C LEU A 100 -14.39 -4.50 -17.72
N SER A 101 -14.47 -3.80 -18.85
CA SER A 101 -14.41 -4.39 -20.19
C SER A 101 -13.71 -3.44 -21.17
N GLY A 102 -13.14 -3.98 -22.24
CA GLY A 102 -12.37 -3.23 -23.23
C GLY A 102 -10.88 -3.29 -22.99
N ARG A 103 -10.11 -2.47 -23.71
CA ARG A 103 -8.64 -2.41 -23.58
C ARG A 103 -8.26 -1.67 -22.29
N MET A 104 -7.38 -2.27 -21.52
CA MET A 104 -6.94 -1.74 -20.24
C MET A 104 -5.43 -1.52 -20.21
N LEU A 105 -4.99 -0.42 -19.58
CA LEU A 105 -3.61 -0.19 -19.17
C LEU A 105 -3.52 -0.28 -17.65
N LEU A 106 -2.85 -1.28 -17.13
CA LEU A 106 -2.56 -1.42 -15.71
C LEU A 106 -1.34 -0.59 -15.34
N ALA A 107 -1.53 0.49 -14.58
CA ALA A 107 -0.49 1.36 -14.06
C ALA A 107 -0.24 1.04 -12.58
N ALA A 108 0.89 0.39 -12.27
CA ALA A 108 1.12 -0.16 -10.93
C ALA A 108 2.61 -0.26 -10.57
N ALA A 109 2.90 -0.84 -9.40
CA ALA A 109 4.26 -1.21 -9.02
C ALA A 109 4.87 -2.22 -10.00
N GLU A 110 6.19 -2.18 -10.22
CA GLU A 110 6.93 -3.12 -11.07
C GLU A 110 6.64 -4.59 -10.73
N GLY A 111 6.53 -4.93 -9.43
CA GLY A 111 6.20 -6.26 -8.93
C GLY A 111 4.70 -6.56 -8.78
N ALA A 112 3.80 -5.77 -9.39
CA ALA A 112 2.36 -6.02 -9.31
C ALA A 112 1.96 -7.32 -10.03
N ARG A 113 0.89 -7.98 -9.54
CA ARG A 113 0.29 -9.11 -10.25
C ARG A 113 -0.25 -8.66 -11.61
N ARG A 114 0.00 -9.44 -12.64
CA ARG A 114 -0.40 -9.16 -14.03
C ARG A 114 -1.27 -10.26 -14.63
N ASP A 115 -1.58 -11.29 -13.86
CA ASP A 115 -2.28 -12.50 -14.28
C ASP A 115 -3.80 -12.44 -14.08
N VAL A 116 -4.31 -11.38 -13.45
CA VAL A 116 -5.74 -11.23 -13.12
C VAL A 116 -6.49 -10.43 -14.17
N LEU A 117 -5.88 -9.34 -14.65
CA LEU A 117 -6.46 -8.46 -15.67
C LEU A 117 -5.81 -8.75 -17.02
N ASP A 118 -6.64 -8.85 -18.06
CA ASP A 118 -6.14 -8.84 -19.46
C ASP A 118 -5.85 -7.38 -19.85
N ALA A 119 -4.66 -6.92 -19.46
CA ALA A 119 -4.28 -5.53 -19.56
C ALA A 119 -2.81 -5.38 -20.00
N ASP A 120 -2.54 -4.37 -20.83
CA ASP A 120 -1.18 -3.88 -21.02
C ASP A 120 -0.67 -3.28 -19.69
N PHE A 121 0.65 -3.20 -19.50
CA PHE A 121 1.24 -2.85 -18.22
C PHE A 121 2.27 -1.72 -18.34
N VAL A 122 2.17 -0.76 -17.44
CA VAL A 122 3.21 0.24 -17.19
C VAL A 122 3.63 0.22 -15.73
N ALA A 123 4.94 0.02 -15.49
CA ALA A 123 5.51 0.15 -14.16
C ALA A 123 5.71 1.63 -13.82
N LEU A 124 5.10 2.10 -12.76
CA LEU A 124 5.24 3.49 -12.30
C LEU A 124 6.34 3.65 -11.25
N TYR A 125 6.52 2.65 -10.41
CA TYR A 125 7.47 2.65 -9.31
C TYR A 125 7.86 1.22 -8.94
N ARG A 126 8.93 1.09 -8.18
CA ARG A 126 9.27 -0.14 -7.48
C ARG A 126 9.34 0.08 -5.97
N THR A 127 9.04 -0.97 -5.23
CA THR A 127 9.23 -1.00 -3.77
C THR A 127 10.58 -1.64 -3.48
N VAL A 128 11.49 -0.86 -2.88
CA VAL A 128 12.79 -1.35 -2.43
C VAL A 128 12.67 -1.69 -0.96
N GLU A 129 12.98 -2.92 -0.60
CA GLU A 129 13.06 -3.37 0.78
C GLU A 129 14.37 -2.87 1.41
N LEU A 130 14.28 -2.30 2.60
CA LEU A 130 15.39 -1.78 3.38
C LEU A 130 15.52 -2.63 4.64
N PRO A 131 16.33 -3.71 4.64
CA PRO A 131 16.47 -4.57 5.79
C PRO A 131 16.96 -3.79 7.02
N GLN A 132 16.20 -3.85 8.12
CA GLN A 132 16.47 -3.13 9.35
C GLN A 132 16.25 -4.04 10.56
N GLU A 133 17.02 -3.80 11.61
CA GLU A 133 16.91 -4.46 12.91
C GLU A 133 16.66 -3.38 13.99
N PRO A 134 15.45 -2.81 14.06
CA PRO A 134 15.15 -1.77 15.03
C PRO A 134 15.02 -2.35 16.45
N ASP A 135 15.35 -1.50 17.43
CA ASP A 135 15.11 -1.77 18.84
C ASP A 135 13.75 -1.20 19.28
N GLY A 136 12.93 -2.03 19.93
CA GLY A 136 11.59 -1.69 20.39
C GLY A 136 10.94 -2.81 21.17
N GLU A 137 9.69 -2.61 21.60
CA GLU A 137 8.89 -3.61 22.31
C GLU A 137 7.83 -4.25 21.41
N VAL A 138 7.36 -3.52 20.40
CA VAL A 138 6.41 -3.99 19.38
C VAL A 138 6.60 -3.22 18.09
N ALA A 139 6.34 -3.87 16.93
CA ALA A 139 6.38 -3.20 15.63
C ALA A 139 4.99 -3.21 14.97
N LEU A 140 4.63 -2.10 14.34
CA LEU A 140 3.40 -1.96 13.55
C LEU A 140 3.71 -2.15 12.07
N LEU A 141 3.15 -3.19 11.45
CA LEU A 141 3.39 -3.54 10.06
C LEU A 141 2.18 -3.22 9.18
N MET A 142 2.42 -2.45 8.13
CA MET A 142 1.38 -1.95 7.22
C MET A 142 1.42 -2.59 5.83
N SER A 143 2.42 -3.44 5.55
CA SER A 143 2.55 -4.15 4.27
C SER A 143 3.40 -5.40 4.40
N GLY A 144 3.21 -6.35 3.47
CA GLY A 144 4.04 -7.55 3.38
C GLY A 144 5.51 -7.23 3.07
N SER A 145 5.80 -6.23 2.24
CA SER A 145 7.18 -5.81 1.98
C SER A 145 7.89 -5.26 3.21
N ALA A 146 7.17 -4.51 4.07
CA ALA A 146 7.72 -4.08 5.35
C ALA A 146 7.97 -5.27 6.29
N ALA A 147 7.09 -6.28 6.25
CA ALA A 147 7.28 -7.51 7.03
C ALA A 147 8.54 -8.28 6.60
N ARG A 148 8.80 -8.39 5.30
CA ARG A 148 10.02 -9.05 4.79
C ARG A 148 11.31 -8.30 5.10
N ALA A 149 11.23 -6.97 5.13
CA ALA A 149 12.39 -6.11 5.42
C ALA A 149 12.71 -5.97 6.91
N LEU A 150 11.78 -6.37 7.79
CA LEU A 150 11.96 -6.26 9.24
C LEU A 150 12.71 -7.50 9.77
N HIS A 151 13.92 -7.29 10.23
CA HIS A 151 14.73 -8.31 10.89
C HIS A 151 14.73 -8.05 12.39
N THR A 152 13.87 -8.73 13.14
CA THR A 152 13.75 -8.50 14.58
C THR A 152 13.17 -9.70 15.31
N ARG A 153 13.33 -9.71 16.64
CA ARG A 153 12.66 -10.67 17.55
C ARG A 153 11.51 -10.04 18.34
N ILE A 154 11.28 -8.73 18.15
CA ILE A 154 10.15 -8.07 18.82
C ILE A 154 8.84 -8.52 18.17
N PRO A 155 7.73 -8.64 18.96
CA PRO A 155 6.43 -9.00 18.42
C PRO A 155 5.92 -7.93 17.45
N VAL A 156 5.08 -8.36 16.51
CA VAL A 156 4.52 -7.46 15.51
C VAL A 156 2.99 -7.46 15.52
N ILE A 157 2.39 -6.32 15.21
CA ILE A 157 0.97 -6.16 14.92
C ILE A 157 0.83 -5.88 13.43
N ALA A 158 0.03 -6.68 12.73
CA ALA A 158 -0.20 -6.54 11.30
C ALA A 158 -1.50 -5.79 11.01
N ILE A 159 -1.48 -4.93 9.97
CA ILE A 159 -2.66 -4.17 9.55
C ILE A 159 -3.78 -5.04 8.98
N GLY A 160 -3.46 -6.26 8.54
CA GLY A 160 -4.43 -7.18 7.97
C GLY A 160 -3.86 -8.58 7.75
N PRO A 161 -4.71 -9.55 7.36
CA PRO A 161 -4.33 -10.97 7.25
C PRO A 161 -3.17 -11.20 6.30
N GLN A 162 -3.16 -10.59 5.12
CA GLN A 162 -2.08 -10.75 4.15
C GLN A 162 -0.72 -10.29 4.70
N THR A 163 -0.68 -9.16 5.41
CA THR A 163 0.54 -8.68 6.08
C THR A 163 0.97 -9.62 7.20
N ALA A 164 0.01 -10.19 7.94
CA ALA A 164 0.28 -11.16 8.99
C ALA A 164 0.88 -12.46 8.44
N ASP A 165 0.40 -12.93 7.30
CA ASP A 165 0.91 -14.16 6.67
C ASP A 165 2.34 -13.96 6.14
N GLU A 166 2.62 -12.82 5.52
CA GLU A 166 3.98 -12.43 5.10
C GLU A 166 4.93 -12.29 6.32
N ALA A 167 4.45 -11.70 7.41
CA ALA A 167 5.24 -11.58 8.64
C ALA A 167 5.58 -12.95 9.24
N ARG A 168 4.62 -13.86 9.30
CA ARG A 168 4.86 -15.25 9.76
C ARG A 168 5.81 -16.01 8.84
N ALA A 169 5.66 -15.83 7.51
CA ALA A 169 6.57 -16.42 6.52
C ALA A 169 8.00 -15.88 6.67
N ALA A 170 8.17 -14.61 7.08
CA ALA A 170 9.45 -14.00 7.42
C ALA A 170 10.00 -14.41 8.81
N GLY A 171 9.28 -15.25 9.56
CA GLY A 171 9.68 -15.73 10.89
C GLY A 171 9.38 -14.76 12.03
N LEU A 172 8.54 -13.74 11.81
CA LEU A 172 8.16 -12.78 12.84
C LEU A 172 7.01 -13.30 13.71
N GLU A 173 7.02 -12.95 15.00
CA GLU A 173 5.93 -13.27 15.94
C GLU A 173 4.77 -12.28 15.77
N VAL A 174 3.68 -12.71 15.15
CA VAL A 174 2.48 -11.89 14.98
C VAL A 174 1.57 -12.06 16.20
N VAL A 175 1.51 -11.03 17.06
CA VAL A 175 0.72 -11.05 18.30
C VAL A 175 -0.70 -10.50 18.12
N ALA A 176 -0.93 -9.67 17.10
CA ALA A 176 -2.26 -9.19 16.75
C ALA A 176 -2.39 -8.87 15.27
N VAL A 177 -3.63 -8.89 14.78
CA VAL A 177 -4.01 -8.41 13.45
C VAL A 177 -5.14 -7.40 13.65
N ALA A 178 -5.04 -6.24 13.02
CA ALA A 178 -6.06 -5.21 13.10
C ALA A 178 -7.40 -5.76 12.55
N ARG A 179 -8.50 -5.44 13.23
CA ARG A 179 -9.86 -5.84 12.81
C ARG A 179 -10.29 -5.08 11.56
N GLU A 180 -9.97 -3.81 11.51
CA GLU A 180 -10.12 -2.96 10.33
C GLU A 180 -8.73 -2.74 9.71
N HIS A 181 -8.62 -2.89 8.39
CA HIS A 181 -7.34 -2.78 7.66
C HIS A 181 -6.96 -1.31 7.43
N THR A 182 -6.99 -0.55 8.52
CA THR A 182 -6.71 0.89 8.56
C THR A 182 -5.66 1.20 9.61
N VAL A 183 -5.11 2.42 9.57
CA VAL A 183 -4.20 2.89 10.64
C VAL A 183 -4.94 2.95 11.97
N ASP A 184 -6.22 3.35 12.00
CA ASP A 184 -7.04 3.36 13.22
C ASP A 184 -7.16 1.96 13.81
N GLY A 185 -7.54 0.97 13.02
CA GLY A 185 -7.62 -0.43 13.47
C GLY A 185 -6.29 -0.98 13.96
N LEU A 186 -5.17 -0.55 13.38
CA LEU A 186 -3.82 -0.93 13.82
C LEU A 186 -3.49 -0.33 15.21
N LEU A 187 -3.88 0.93 15.44
CA LEU A 187 -3.71 1.60 16.75
C LEU A 187 -4.66 1.04 17.83
N ASP A 188 -5.88 0.65 17.46
CA ASP A 188 -6.79 -0.05 18.37
C ASP A 188 -6.24 -1.41 18.80
N ALA A 189 -5.61 -2.14 17.87
CA ALA A 189 -4.93 -3.39 18.19
C ALA A 189 -3.74 -3.17 19.12
N LEU A 190 -2.96 -2.09 18.93
CA LEU A 190 -1.88 -1.70 19.84
C LEU A 190 -2.42 -1.39 21.26
N ALA A 191 -3.50 -0.59 21.35
CA ALA A 191 -4.10 -0.24 22.62
C ALA A 191 -4.66 -1.46 23.40
N SER A 192 -5.00 -2.52 22.67
CA SER A 192 -5.50 -3.79 23.28
C SER A 192 -4.39 -4.67 23.87
N LEU A 193 -3.10 -4.34 23.63
CA LEU A 193 -1.94 -5.05 24.20
C LEU A 193 -1.40 -4.35 25.46
N ALA A 194 -1.82 -3.14 25.73
CA ALA A 194 -1.40 -2.33 26.89
C ALA A 194 -2.33 -2.58 28.08
#